data_08a34322fee286c7a9460be0d8fc431d
#
_entry.id   08a34322fee286c7a9460be0d8fc431d
#
_cell.length_a   1.000
_cell.length_b   1.000
_cell.length_c   1.000
_cell.angle_alpha   90.00
_cell.angle_beta   90.00
_cell.angle_gamma   90.00
#
_symmetry.space_group_name_H-M   'P 1'
#
loop_
_entity.id
_entity.type
_entity.pdbx_description
1 polymer ?
#
loop_
_entity_poly.entity_id
_entity_poly.type
_entity_poly.pdbx_seq_one_letter_code
_entity_poly.pdbx_strand_id
1 'polypeptide(L)'
;KRRLYERLEYEATHDSLSGLLNRESFVRFRNDLMRGGRNVSCGIVAGDINDLKQLNRDYGQSSGDTTIKEAASVMVSSFAGASIFRLSGDEFIIVSLESAYEEFMERVGKMEWLLDSRTPNGVSLGCTWEEHLADFDRLMRHAEELMLVNKQIYYKDSSQERKHYSPEYLNRLLQDMEEGCYRLCLQPKYNPL
;
A
#
# COMPACT_ATOMS: atom_id res chain seq x y z
N LYS A 1 -30.84 19.97 3.24
CA LYS A 1 -29.63 20.51 3.88
C LYS A 1 -28.75 19.38 4.40
N ARG A 2 -29.26 18.43 5.25
CA ARG A 2 -28.48 17.31 5.85
C ARG A 2 -27.72 16.48 4.79
N ARG A 3 -28.39 16.00 3.73
CA ARG A 3 -27.76 15.24 2.64
C ARG A 3 -26.66 16.01 1.90
N LEU A 4 -26.76 17.34 1.81
CA LEU A 4 -25.72 18.16 1.19
C LEU A 4 -24.47 18.23 2.08
N TYR A 5 -24.65 18.39 3.39
CA TYR A 5 -23.52 18.38 4.33
C TYR A 5 -22.83 17.02 4.36
N GLU A 6 -23.58 15.92 4.42
CA GLU A 6 -23.07 14.54 4.38
C GLU A 6 -22.26 14.28 3.10
N ARG A 7 -22.73 14.80 1.96
CA ARG A 7 -22.01 14.70 0.68
C ARG A 7 -20.72 15.54 0.66
N LEU A 8 -20.77 16.77 1.13
CA LEU A 8 -19.59 17.65 1.21
C LEU A 8 -18.53 17.07 2.16
N GLU A 9 -18.97 16.51 3.29
CA GLU A 9 -18.08 15.84 4.24
C GLU A 9 -17.44 14.59 3.63
N TYR A 10 -18.20 13.79 2.88
CA TYR A 10 -17.67 12.63 2.17
C TYR A 10 -16.67 13.06 1.08
N GLU A 11 -17.00 14.04 0.25
CA GLU A 11 -16.10 14.57 -0.79
C GLU A 11 -14.83 15.21 -0.20
N ALA A 12 -14.89 15.78 1.00
CA ALA A 12 -13.72 16.32 1.71
C ALA A 12 -12.79 15.24 2.29
N THR A 13 -13.29 14.02 2.50
CA THR A 13 -12.55 12.94 3.19
C THR A 13 -12.22 11.75 2.31
N HIS A 14 -12.84 11.61 1.15
CA HIS A 14 -12.68 10.46 0.25
C HIS A 14 -12.19 10.85 -1.13
N ASP A 15 -11.47 9.93 -1.77
CA ASP A 15 -11.14 10.02 -3.18
C ASP A 15 -12.35 9.66 -4.05
N SER A 16 -12.71 10.54 -4.96
CA SER A 16 -13.95 10.42 -5.75
C SER A 16 -13.95 9.24 -6.74
N LEU A 17 -12.77 8.74 -7.13
CA LEU A 17 -12.65 7.63 -8.08
C LEU A 17 -12.69 6.27 -7.37
N SER A 18 -11.87 6.11 -6.32
CA SER A 18 -11.72 4.84 -5.62
C SER A 18 -12.72 4.65 -4.47
N GLY A 19 -13.27 5.75 -3.92
CA GLY A 19 -14.10 5.73 -2.71
C GLY A 19 -13.32 5.51 -1.41
N LEU A 20 -11.99 5.39 -1.49
CA LEU A 20 -11.12 5.29 -0.32
C LEU A 20 -10.92 6.65 0.35
N LEU A 21 -10.37 6.65 1.55
CA LEU A 21 -9.95 7.88 2.20
C LEU A 21 -8.88 8.60 1.36
N ASN A 22 -8.96 9.92 1.27
CA ASN A 22 -8.04 10.73 0.48
C ASN A 22 -6.76 11.08 1.26
N ARG A 23 -5.81 11.74 0.60
CA ARG A 23 -4.55 12.21 1.18
C ARG A 23 -4.73 13.10 2.40
N GLU A 24 -5.74 13.97 2.38
CA GLU A 24 -6.00 14.87 3.52
C GLU A 24 -6.46 14.10 4.75
N SER A 25 -7.29 13.09 4.56
CA SER A 25 -7.71 12.17 5.61
C SER A 25 -6.53 11.37 6.17
N PHE A 26 -5.57 10.95 5.32
CA PHE A 26 -4.33 10.32 5.77
C PHE A 26 -3.51 11.24 6.68
N VAL A 27 -3.32 12.49 6.29
CA VAL A 27 -2.56 13.46 7.11
C VAL A 27 -3.24 13.69 8.47
N ARG A 28 -4.56 13.80 8.51
CA ARG A 28 -5.32 13.91 9.76
C ARG A 28 -5.15 12.66 10.62
N PHE A 29 -5.37 11.48 10.03
CA PHE A 29 -5.21 10.18 10.70
C PHE A 29 -3.82 10.02 11.34
N ARG A 30 -2.75 10.29 10.56
CA ARG A 30 -1.37 10.25 11.03
C ARG A 30 -1.14 11.18 12.22
N ASN A 31 -1.59 12.43 12.13
CA ASN A 31 -1.43 13.41 13.20
C ASN A 31 -2.18 12.99 14.49
N ASP A 32 -3.37 12.43 14.37
CA ASP A 32 -4.15 11.96 15.51
C ASP A 32 -3.52 10.72 16.15
N LEU A 33 -2.97 9.81 15.34
CA LEU A 33 -2.26 8.63 15.82
C LEU A 33 -1.00 9.03 16.60
N MET A 34 -0.21 9.97 16.08
CA MET A 34 1.00 10.46 16.75
C MET A 34 0.71 11.21 18.05
N ARG A 35 -0.40 11.96 18.14
CA ARG A 35 -0.81 12.65 19.36
C ARG A 35 -1.33 11.69 20.43
N GLY A 36 -1.92 10.58 20.01
CA GLY A 36 -2.60 9.64 20.90
C GLY A 36 -1.67 8.79 21.75
N GLY A 37 -0.37 8.71 21.46
CA GLY A 37 0.63 7.93 22.22
C GLY A 37 0.22 6.46 22.40
N ARG A 38 -0.48 5.88 21.41
CA ARG A 38 -1.07 4.53 21.52
C ARG A 38 0.01 3.46 21.42
N ASN A 39 0.14 2.68 22.47
CA ASN A 39 0.95 1.45 22.46
C ASN A 39 0.09 0.30 21.88
N VAL A 40 -0.11 0.32 20.58
CA VAL A 40 -0.92 -0.67 19.84
C VAL A 40 -0.08 -1.32 18.75
N SER A 41 -0.43 -2.55 18.34
CA SER A 41 0.15 -3.14 17.15
C SER A 41 -0.31 -2.38 15.91
N CYS A 42 0.60 -2.23 14.97
CA CYS A 42 0.35 -1.49 13.73
C CYS A 42 1.00 -2.21 12.55
N GLY A 43 0.17 -2.58 11.58
CA GLY A 43 0.60 -3.04 10.27
C GLY A 43 0.36 -1.96 9.22
N ILE A 44 1.33 -1.74 8.34
CA ILE A 44 1.22 -0.81 7.22
C ILE A 44 1.48 -1.56 5.92
N VAL A 45 0.65 -1.33 4.91
CA VAL A 45 0.93 -1.75 3.53
C VAL A 45 0.97 -0.50 2.67
N ALA A 46 2.09 -0.29 1.97
CA ALA A 46 2.22 0.68 0.88
C ALA A 46 2.03 -0.06 -0.44
N GLY A 47 1.26 0.50 -1.36
CA GLY A 47 0.97 -0.10 -2.66
C GLY A 47 1.01 0.91 -3.79
N ASP A 48 1.51 0.47 -4.96
CA ASP A 48 1.57 1.28 -6.17
C ASP A 48 1.20 0.41 -7.39
N ILE A 49 0.19 0.84 -8.16
CA ILE A 49 -0.26 0.13 -9.37
C ILE A 49 0.82 0.22 -10.44
N ASN A 50 1.29 -0.94 -10.90
CA ASN A 50 2.34 -1.00 -11.90
C ASN A 50 1.86 -0.51 -13.27
N ASP A 51 2.69 0.34 -13.90
CA ASP A 51 2.49 0.82 -15.28
C ASP A 51 1.12 1.45 -15.57
N LEU A 52 0.45 2.05 -14.55
CA LEU A 52 -0.85 2.70 -14.74
C LEU A 52 -0.83 3.76 -15.85
N LYS A 53 0.27 4.52 -15.98
CA LYS A 53 0.43 5.53 -17.03
C LYS A 53 0.53 4.88 -18.42
N GLN A 54 1.21 3.74 -18.54
CA GLN A 54 1.31 2.99 -19.80
C GLN A 54 -0.06 2.40 -20.16
N LEU A 55 -0.75 1.80 -19.18
CA LEU A 55 -2.11 1.29 -19.35
C LEU A 55 -3.07 2.37 -19.89
N ASN A 56 -2.99 3.57 -19.34
CA ASN A 56 -3.79 4.72 -19.80
C ASN A 56 -3.44 5.16 -21.24
N ARG A 57 -2.17 5.11 -21.62
CA ARG A 57 -1.75 5.44 -22.99
C ARG A 57 -2.25 4.42 -24.01
N ASP A 58 -2.19 3.13 -23.65
CA ASP A 58 -2.47 2.03 -24.58
C ASP A 58 -3.97 1.75 -24.71
N TYR A 59 -4.72 1.89 -23.61
CA TYR A 59 -6.14 1.49 -23.54
C TYR A 59 -7.10 2.62 -23.11
N GLY A 60 -6.59 3.83 -22.94
CA GLY A 60 -7.37 4.99 -22.53
C GLY A 60 -7.58 5.10 -21.01
N GLN A 61 -7.92 6.32 -20.55
CA GLN A 61 -8.05 6.66 -19.13
C GLN A 61 -9.10 5.79 -18.40
N SER A 62 -10.16 5.37 -19.08
CA SER A 62 -11.19 4.52 -18.49
C SER A 62 -10.67 3.16 -18.04
N SER A 63 -9.62 2.64 -18.70
CA SER A 63 -8.96 1.38 -18.30
C SER A 63 -8.20 1.54 -16.99
N GLY A 64 -7.44 2.63 -16.83
CA GLY A 64 -6.78 2.93 -15.57
C GLY A 64 -7.75 3.21 -14.43
N ASP A 65 -8.83 3.93 -14.70
CA ASP A 65 -9.90 4.18 -13.71
C ASP A 65 -10.53 2.87 -13.22
N THR A 66 -10.75 1.91 -14.11
CA THR A 66 -11.25 0.57 -13.77
C THR A 66 -10.24 -0.18 -12.91
N THR A 67 -8.96 -0.16 -13.29
CA THR A 67 -7.88 -0.81 -12.52
C THR A 67 -7.76 -0.23 -11.11
N ILE A 68 -7.87 1.09 -10.96
CA ILE A 68 -7.87 1.75 -9.65
C ILE A 68 -9.03 1.28 -8.78
N LYS A 69 -10.24 1.20 -9.35
CA LYS A 69 -11.45 0.74 -8.64
C LYS A 69 -11.33 -0.72 -8.22
N GLU A 70 -10.81 -1.57 -9.09
CA GLU A 70 -10.58 -2.98 -8.77
C GLU A 70 -9.55 -3.13 -7.65
N ALA A 71 -8.41 -2.44 -7.72
CA ALA A 71 -7.41 -2.45 -6.65
C ALA A 71 -8.02 -1.99 -5.32
N ALA A 72 -8.76 -0.88 -5.31
CA ALA A 72 -9.44 -0.38 -4.13
C ALA A 72 -10.44 -1.40 -3.55
N SER A 73 -11.24 -2.05 -4.40
CA SER A 73 -12.20 -3.08 -3.99
C SER A 73 -11.53 -4.28 -3.33
N VAL A 74 -10.40 -4.74 -3.90
CA VAL A 74 -9.58 -5.83 -3.32
C VAL A 74 -9.04 -5.42 -1.96
N MET A 75 -8.47 -4.21 -1.83
CA MET A 75 -7.92 -3.71 -0.56
C MET A 75 -9.00 -3.65 0.53
N VAL A 76 -10.17 -3.10 0.23
CA VAL A 76 -11.30 -3.01 1.17
C VAL A 76 -11.76 -4.40 1.60
N SER A 77 -11.89 -5.34 0.67
CA SER A 77 -12.35 -6.69 0.98
C SER A 77 -11.35 -7.51 1.80
N SER A 78 -10.04 -7.27 1.59
CA SER A 78 -8.96 -7.97 2.30
C SER A 78 -8.68 -7.39 3.68
N PHE A 79 -8.83 -6.07 3.83
CA PHE A 79 -8.54 -5.33 5.06
C PHE A 79 -9.78 -4.65 5.65
N ALA A 80 -10.85 -5.41 5.80
CA ALA A 80 -12.07 -4.91 6.46
C ALA A 80 -11.74 -4.40 7.87
N GLY A 81 -12.15 -3.16 8.17
CA GLY A 81 -11.90 -2.50 9.44
C GLY A 81 -10.57 -1.72 9.54
N ALA A 82 -9.67 -1.85 8.56
CA ALA A 82 -8.48 -1.02 8.48
C ALA A 82 -8.78 0.36 7.85
N SER A 83 -7.89 1.32 8.08
CA SER A 83 -7.92 2.61 7.39
C SER A 83 -7.17 2.50 6.07
N ILE A 84 -7.86 2.74 4.95
CA ILE A 84 -7.32 2.60 3.60
C ILE A 84 -7.38 3.93 2.89
N PHE A 85 -6.23 4.37 2.37
CA PHE A 85 -6.06 5.69 1.77
C PHE A 85 -5.54 5.56 0.34
N ARG A 86 -6.01 6.45 -0.54
CA ARG A 86 -5.37 6.73 -1.82
C ARG A 86 -4.67 8.07 -1.74
N LEU A 87 -3.34 8.08 -1.84
CA LEU A 87 -2.54 9.29 -1.67
C LEU A 87 -2.37 10.08 -2.95
N SER A 88 -2.23 9.37 -4.06
CA SER A 88 -2.15 9.96 -5.41
C SER A 88 -2.55 8.92 -6.46
N GLY A 89 -2.42 9.23 -7.74
CA GLY A 89 -2.87 8.44 -8.89
C GLY A 89 -2.84 6.91 -8.73
N ASP A 90 -1.67 6.36 -8.45
CA ASP A 90 -1.37 4.94 -8.34
C ASP A 90 -0.98 4.48 -6.92
N GLU A 91 -0.88 5.42 -5.95
CA GLU A 91 -0.36 5.18 -4.59
C GLU A 91 -1.47 4.96 -3.55
N PHE A 92 -1.35 3.88 -2.79
CA PHE A 92 -2.29 3.47 -1.74
C PHE A 92 -1.56 3.15 -0.44
N ILE A 93 -2.22 3.44 0.68
CA ILE A 93 -1.75 3.07 2.02
C ILE A 93 -2.87 2.38 2.78
N ILE A 94 -2.54 1.26 3.42
CA ILE A 94 -3.41 0.56 4.37
C ILE A 94 -2.75 0.66 5.74
N VAL A 95 -3.51 1.04 6.75
CA VAL A 95 -3.08 1.04 8.16
C VAL A 95 -4.03 0.16 8.96
N SER A 96 -3.51 -0.97 9.44
CA SER A 96 -4.22 -1.93 10.30
C SER A 96 -3.71 -1.79 11.72
N LEU A 97 -4.55 -1.29 12.60
CA LEU A 97 -4.27 -1.18 14.04
C LEU A 97 -4.83 -2.39 14.79
N GLU A 98 -4.20 -2.74 15.92
CA GLU A 98 -4.68 -3.77 16.85
C GLU A 98 -4.83 -5.17 16.23
N SER A 99 -4.10 -5.47 15.14
CA SER A 99 -4.07 -6.79 14.50
C SER A 99 -2.86 -7.60 14.97
N ALA A 100 -3.04 -8.91 15.14
CA ALA A 100 -1.92 -9.83 15.33
C ALA A 100 -1.08 -9.95 14.05
N TYR A 101 0.21 -10.24 14.18
CA TYR A 101 1.14 -10.37 13.06
C TYR A 101 0.67 -11.39 12.02
N GLU A 102 0.29 -12.59 12.49
CA GLU A 102 -0.14 -13.68 11.62
C GLU A 102 -1.40 -13.33 10.83
N GLU A 103 -2.37 -12.68 11.48
CA GLU A 103 -3.60 -12.23 10.83
C GLU A 103 -3.30 -11.15 9.78
N PHE A 104 -2.45 -10.18 10.12
CA PHE A 104 -2.03 -9.13 9.20
C PHE A 104 -1.36 -9.73 7.96
N MET A 105 -0.43 -10.68 8.14
CA MET A 105 0.30 -11.33 7.07
C MET A 105 -0.58 -12.20 6.17
N GLU A 106 -1.55 -12.93 6.74
CA GLU A 106 -2.54 -13.69 5.98
C GLU A 106 -3.37 -12.77 5.08
N ARG A 107 -3.82 -11.62 5.62
CA ARG A 107 -4.56 -10.61 4.85
C ARG A 107 -3.71 -10.01 3.72
N VAL A 108 -2.43 -9.73 3.97
CA VAL A 108 -1.48 -9.25 2.94
C VAL A 108 -1.35 -10.28 1.82
N GLY A 109 -1.07 -11.54 2.13
CA GLY A 109 -0.90 -12.59 1.12
C GLY A 109 -2.16 -12.83 0.29
N LYS A 110 -3.34 -12.82 0.91
CA LYS A 110 -4.62 -12.92 0.21
C LYS A 110 -4.85 -11.73 -0.71
N MET A 111 -4.55 -10.52 -0.24
CA MET A 111 -4.70 -9.30 -1.02
C MET A 111 -3.77 -9.31 -2.23
N GLU A 112 -2.50 -9.68 -2.06
CA GLU A 112 -1.50 -9.76 -3.13
C GLU A 112 -1.97 -10.70 -4.24
N TRP A 113 -2.39 -11.92 -3.88
CA TRP A 113 -2.93 -12.90 -4.83
C TRP A 113 -4.15 -12.36 -5.61
N LEU A 114 -5.06 -11.66 -4.94
CA LEU A 114 -6.24 -11.06 -5.57
C LEU A 114 -5.86 -9.91 -6.51
N LEU A 115 -4.91 -9.05 -6.12
CA LEU A 115 -4.42 -7.95 -6.94
C LEU A 115 -3.76 -8.48 -8.21
N ASP A 116 -2.89 -9.47 -8.10
CA ASP A 116 -2.23 -10.10 -9.25
C ASP A 116 -3.23 -10.73 -10.23
N SER A 117 -4.34 -11.26 -9.72
CA SER A 117 -5.38 -11.89 -10.56
C SER A 117 -6.37 -10.91 -11.20
N ARG A 118 -6.55 -9.72 -10.61
CA ARG A 118 -7.60 -8.77 -11.00
C ARG A 118 -7.09 -7.48 -11.63
N THR A 119 -5.82 -7.15 -11.45
CA THR A 119 -5.21 -5.97 -12.08
C THR A 119 -4.23 -6.37 -13.17
N PRO A 120 -4.27 -5.73 -14.35
CA PRO A 120 -3.50 -6.18 -15.53
C PRO A 120 -2.00 -6.30 -15.29
N ASN A 121 -1.43 -5.36 -14.54
CA ASN A 121 0.01 -5.26 -14.31
C ASN A 121 0.39 -5.55 -12.84
N GLY A 122 -0.58 -5.95 -12.01
CA GLY A 122 -0.38 -6.13 -10.59
C GLY A 122 -0.15 -4.82 -9.83
N VAL A 123 0.12 -4.94 -8.55
CA VAL A 123 0.42 -3.83 -7.64
C VAL A 123 1.71 -4.16 -6.90
N SER A 124 2.68 -3.28 -6.94
CA SER A 124 3.88 -3.41 -6.10
C SER A 124 3.53 -3.08 -4.65
N LEU A 125 3.77 -4.02 -3.75
CA LEU A 125 3.43 -3.90 -2.34
C LEU A 125 4.68 -3.87 -1.47
N GLY A 126 4.65 -3.09 -0.39
CA GLY A 126 5.60 -3.18 0.71
C GLY A 126 4.84 -3.18 2.01
N CYS A 127 5.16 -4.09 2.93
CA CYS A 127 4.44 -4.19 4.19
C CYS A 127 5.40 -4.26 5.37
N THR A 128 4.95 -3.66 6.48
CA THR A 128 5.65 -3.63 7.76
C THR A 128 4.67 -3.83 8.90
N TRP A 129 5.16 -4.36 10.02
CA TRP A 129 4.34 -4.56 11.21
C TRP A 129 5.19 -4.40 12.47
N GLU A 130 4.64 -3.72 13.48
CA GLU A 130 5.21 -3.62 14.82
C GLU A 130 4.14 -3.98 15.87
N GLU A 131 4.54 -4.75 16.90
CA GLU A 131 3.67 -5.11 18.03
C GLU A 131 3.35 -3.88 18.89
N HIS A 132 4.34 -3.00 19.04
CA HIS A 132 4.24 -1.76 19.79
C HIS A 132 4.70 -0.61 18.92
N LEU A 133 3.76 0.14 18.38
CA LEU A 133 4.05 1.27 17.49
C LEU A 133 4.85 2.35 18.24
N ALA A 134 6.14 2.43 17.95
CA ALA A 134 7.03 3.43 18.53
C ALA A 134 7.11 4.70 17.66
N ASP A 135 7.21 4.54 16.35
CA ASP A 135 7.36 5.64 15.39
C ASP A 135 6.62 5.30 14.09
N PHE A 136 5.46 5.90 13.90
CA PHE A 136 4.63 5.68 12.70
C PHE A 136 5.34 6.11 11.42
N ASP A 137 6.07 7.22 11.44
CA ASP A 137 6.74 7.73 10.23
C ASP A 137 7.91 6.85 9.82
N ARG A 138 8.59 6.24 10.77
CA ARG A 138 9.62 5.25 10.49
C ARG A 138 8.99 4.00 9.86
N LEU A 139 7.93 3.46 10.49
CA LEU A 139 7.24 2.26 10.00
C LEU A 139 6.68 2.47 8.59
N MET A 140 6.10 3.64 8.33
CA MET A 140 5.57 4.04 7.03
C MET A 140 6.66 4.10 5.96
N ARG A 141 7.79 4.80 6.24
CA ARG A 141 8.90 4.87 5.29
C ARG A 141 9.42 3.50 4.88
N HIS A 142 9.50 2.56 5.82
CA HIS A 142 9.96 1.21 5.49
C HIS A 142 8.98 0.45 4.61
N ALA A 143 7.68 0.61 4.83
CA ALA A 143 6.68 0.05 3.91
C ALA A 143 6.86 0.61 2.50
N GLU A 144 7.07 1.93 2.36
CA GLU A 144 7.34 2.58 1.08
C GLU A 144 8.64 2.09 0.43
N GLU A 145 9.71 1.94 1.21
CA GLU A 145 11.00 1.42 0.73
C GLU A 145 10.87 0.00 0.19
N LEU A 146 10.16 -0.88 0.91
CA LEU A 146 9.90 -2.26 0.47
C LEU A 146 9.04 -2.29 -0.80
N MET A 147 8.02 -1.43 -0.89
CA MET A 147 7.21 -1.28 -2.12
C MET A 147 8.08 -0.87 -3.31
N LEU A 148 9.01 0.08 -3.12
CA LEU A 148 9.91 0.53 -4.17
C LEU A 148 10.87 -0.58 -4.62
N VAL A 149 11.36 -1.43 -3.71
CA VAL A 149 12.17 -2.62 -4.05
C VAL A 149 11.34 -3.59 -4.90
N ASN A 150 10.10 -3.90 -4.52
CA ASN A 150 9.19 -4.74 -5.29
C ASN A 150 8.90 -4.16 -6.68
N LYS A 151 8.70 -2.86 -6.75
CA LYS A 151 8.50 -2.16 -8.03
C LYS A 151 9.72 -2.29 -8.95
N GLN A 152 10.93 -2.28 -8.41
CA GLN A 152 12.15 -2.52 -9.20
C GLN A 152 12.28 -3.96 -9.70
N ILE A 153 11.92 -4.94 -8.86
CA ILE A 153 11.88 -6.34 -9.27
C ILE A 153 10.91 -6.52 -10.43
N TYR A 154 9.71 -5.93 -10.33
CA TYR A 154 8.73 -5.94 -11.42
C TYR A 154 9.32 -5.41 -12.72
N TYR A 155 9.99 -4.25 -12.71
CA TYR A 155 10.59 -3.67 -13.92
C TYR A 155 11.82 -4.42 -14.44
N LYS A 156 12.57 -5.11 -13.60
CA LYS A 156 13.68 -5.96 -14.03
C LYS A 156 13.19 -7.17 -14.83
N ASP A 157 12.12 -7.79 -14.36
CA ASP A 157 11.54 -8.97 -15.01
C ASP A 157 10.82 -8.60 -16.32
N SER A 158 10.26 -7.39 -16.41
CA SER A 158 9.52 -6.90 -17.58
C SER A 158 10.37 -6.24 -18.67
N SER A 159 11.70 -6.26 -18.56
CA SER A 159 12.67 -5.70 -19.56
C SER A 159 12.49 -4.20 -19.88
N GLN A 160 11.87 -3.41 -19.02
CA GLN A 160 11.70 -1.97 -19.21
C GLN A 160 12.68 -1.13 -18.38
N GLU A 161 13.06 0.06 -18.88
CA GLU A 161 14.14 0.91 -18.42
C GLU A 161 14.11 1.23 -16.91
N ARG A 162 15.28 1.09 -16.27
CA ARG A 162 15.53 1.06 -14.83
C ARG A 162 15.77 2.44 -14.22
N LYS A 163 15.21 2.67 -13.04
CA LYS A 163 15.83 3.56 -12.03
C LYS A 163 16.69 2.68 -11.10
N HIS A 164 18.01 2.88 -11.09
CA HIS A 164 18.94 2.20 -10.21
C HIS A 164 18.88 2.79 -8.79
N TYR A 165 18.60 1.97 -7.78
CA TYR A 165 19.01 2.26 -6.41
C TYR A 165 20.47 1.82 -6.20
N SER A 166 21.23 2.59 -5.41
CA SER A 166 22.63 2.24 -5.18
C SER A 166 22.73 0.91 -4.40
N PRO A 167 23.77 0.10 -4.66
CA PRO A 167 24.04 -1.10 -3.88
C PRO A 167 24.13 -0.83 -2.36
N GLU A 168 24.57 0.38 -1.99
CA GLU A 168 24.69 0.82 -0.59
C GLU A 168 23.32 0.98 0.08
N TYR A 169 22.30 1.45 -0.65
CA TYR A 169 20.93 1.56 -0.16
C TYR A 169 20.31 0.18 0.10
N LEU A 170 20.48 -0.76 -0.86
CA LEU A 170 20.00 -2.14 -0.70
C LEU A 170 20.71 -2.86 0.44
N ASN A 171 22.03 -2.65 0.61
CA ASN A 171 22.79 -3.24 1.71
C ASN A 171 22.35 -2.69 3.07
N ARG A 172 22.03 -1.39 3.17
CA ARG A 172 21.50 -0.81 4.41
C ARG A 172 20.13 -1.42 4.75
N LEU A 173 19.24 -1.55 3.77
CA LEU A 173 17.93 -2.18 3.95
C LEU A 173 18.07 -3.62 4.44
N LEU A 174 18.98 -4.40 3.84
CA LEU A 174 19.27 -5.78 4.25
C LEU A 174 19.86 -5.85 5.66
N GLN A 175 20.74 -4.92 6.02
CA GLN A 175 21.32 -4.85 7.35
C GLN A 175 20.28 -4.51 8.42
N ASP A 176 19.40 -3.53 8.16
CA ASP A 176 18.30 -3.17 9.05
C ASP A 176 17.32 -4.35 9.26
N MET A 177 17.21 -5.24 8.27
CA MET A 177 16.44 -6.48 8.35
C MET A 177 17.13 -7.56 9.20
N GLU A 178 18.46 -7.74 9.04
CA GLU A 178 19.26 -8.69 9.83
C GLU A 178 19.32 -8.29 11.31
N GLU A 179 19.26 -6.99 11.62
CA GLU A 179 19.20 -6.45 12.98
C GLU A 179 17.83 -6.61 13.65
N GLY A 180 16.87 -7.27 12.95
CA GLY A 180 15.54 -7.58 13.50
C GLY A 180 14.59 -6.39 13.56
N CYS A 181 14.98 -5.25 12.96
CA CYS A 181 14.14 -4.07 12.87
C CYS A 181 12.92 -4.29 11.98
N TYR A 182 12.99 -5.26 11.04
CA TYR A 182 11.91 -5.56 10.07
C TYR A 182 11.88 -7.04 9.70
N ARG A 183 10.68 -7.56 9.44
CA ARG A 183 10.49 -8.83 8.74
C ARG A 183 9.95 -8.53 7.35
N LEU A 184 10.67 -9.02 6.35
CA LEU A 184 10.28 -8.86 4.94
C LEU A 184 9.04 -9.70 4.67
N CYS A 185 8.01 -9.06 4.13
CA CYS A 185 6.87 -9.73 3.53
C CYS A 185 7.15 -9.99 2.04
N LEU A 186 8.20 -10.76 1.75
CA LEU A 186 8.45 -11.29 0.41
C LEU A 186 7.91 -12.70 0.37
N GLN A 187 6.71 -12.91 -0.18
CA GLN A 187 6.37 -14.24 -0.68
C GLN A 187 7.05 -14.41 -2.04
N PRO A 188 7.83 -15.51 -2.25
CA PRO A 188 8.28 -15.83 -3.59
C PRO A 188 7.03 -16.06 -4.45
N LYS A 189 6.96 -15.43 -5.62
CA LYS A 189 5.95 -15.74 -6.63
C LYS A 189 6.04 -17.24 -6.90
N TYR A 190 5.10 -18.00 -6.38
CA TYR A 190 4.97 -19.42 -6.68
C TYR A 190 4.43 -19.48 -8.10
N ASN A 191 5.27 -19.88 -9.04
CA ASN A 191 4.85 -20.24 -10.39
C ASN A 191 4.50 -21.72 -10.34
N PRO A 192 3.23 -22.15 -10.29
CA PRO A 192 2.88 -23.55 -10.42
C PRO A 192 3.12 -23.92 -11.88
N LEU A 193 4.10 -24.79 -12.13
CA LEU A 193 4.24 -25.54 -13.39
C LEU A 193 3.00 -26.40 -13.61
#